data_6920f307622893080251d1ca5cf24306
#
_entry.id   6920f307622893080251d1ca5cf24306
#
_cell.length_a   1.000
_cell.length_b   1.000
_cell.length_c   1.000
_cell.angle_alpha   90.00
_cell.angle_beta   90.00
_cell.angle_gamma   90.00
#
_symmetry.space_group_name_H-M   'P 1'
#
loop_
_entity.id
_entity.type
_entity.pdbx_description
1 polymer ?
#
loop_
_entity_poly.entity_id
_entity_poly.type
_entity_poly.pdbx_seq_one_letter_code
_entity_poly.pdbx_strand_id
1 'polypeptide(L)'
;MPGIIIFLLIIVVICLNRAYAHIYNTIGAANLLSVNNQESYIINNGMDSSNIIYVALGDSLSAGVGAEKMEDSFPYLLAEKMARAGKITLHARAIPGELTSNLLSDLVPLAIKDNPDIITLLIGVNDLHDFISARSFRADYDKVLERLTQETAAKIYVINIPFIGADKMMLPPYQVAFDLQTREFNSIIKELAARYSVDYIDLYTPTVSLFKKSGDHYSADLFHPSAAGYKIWADIIYDSTNK
;
A
#
# COMPACT_ATOMS: atom_id res chain seq x y z
N MET A 1 -11.63 -37.19 23.48
CA MET A 1 -11.23 -36.52 22.24
C MET A 1 -11.77 -35.07 22.07
N PRO A 2 -13.05 -34.72 22.34
CA PRO A 2 -13.52 -33.35 22.19
C PRO A 2 -12.80 -32.32 23.09
N GLY A 3 -12.44 -32.67 24.30
CA GLY A 3 -11.73 -31.78 25.23
C GLY A 3 -10.34 -31.35 24.76
N ILE A 4 -9.60 -32.25 24.06
CA ILE A 4 -8.29 -31.92 23.49
C ILE A 4 -8.44 -30.92 22.34
N ILE A 5 -9.46 -31.08 21.48
CA ILE A 5 -9.72 -30.20 20.38
C ILE A 5 -10.09 -28.78 20.87
N ILE A 6 -10.95 -28.70 21.89
CA ILE A 6 -11.34 -27.43 22.53
C ILE A 6 -10.12 -26.77 23.15
N PHE A 7 -9.27 -27.52 23.87
CA PHE A 7 -8.04 -26.99 24.48
C PHE A 7 -7.07 -26.43 23.40
N LEU A 8 -6.87 -27.15 22.31
CA LEU A 8 -6.03 -26.67 21.17
C LEU A 8 -6.60 -25.41 20.53
N LEU A 9 -7.93 -25.34 20.35
CA LEU A 9 -8.58 -24.13 19.80
C LEU A 9 -8.39 -22.92 20.72
N ILE A 10 -8.51 -23.11 22.04
CA ILE A 10 -8.26 -22.05 23.02
C ILE A 10 -6.81 -21.56 22.93
N ILE A 11 -5.83 -22.45 22.81
CA ILE A 11 -4.42 -22.08 22.66
C ILE A 11 -4.22 -21.25 21.37
N VAL A 12 -4.80 -21.69 20.25
CA VAL A 12 -4.71 -20.95 18.98
C VAL A 12 -5.30 -19.54 19.12
N VAL A 13 -6.47 -19.41 19.74
CA VAL A 13 -7.10 -18.09 19.97
C VAL A 13 -6.22 -17.20 20.86
N ILE A 14 -5.62 -17.76 21.93
CA ILE A 14 -4.71 -16.99 22.79
C ILE A 14 -3.46 -16.55 22.01
N CYS A 15 -2.88 -17.43 21.18
CA CYS A 15 -1.71 -17.10 20.37
C CYS A 15 -2.04 -16.02 19.34
N LEU A 16 -3.19 -16.10 18.67
CA LEU A 16 -3.65 -15.07 17.73
C LEU A 16 -3.84 -13.72 18.41
N ASN A 17 -4.53 -13.69 19.56
CA ASN A 17 -4.73 -12.44 20.29
C ASN A 17 -3.41 -11.83 20.76
N ARG A 18 -2.44 -12.65 21.20
CA ARG A 18 -1.12 -12.15 21.60
C ARG A 18 -0.32 -11.63 20.42
N ALA A 19 -0.34 -12.32 19.29
CA ALA A 19 0.32 -11.86 18.07
C ALA A 19 -0.30 -10.54 17.58
N TYR A 20 -1.61 -10.44 17.58
CA TYR A 20 -2.34 -9.22 17.22
C TYR A 20 -2.00 -8.04 18.16
N ALA A 21 -2.07 -8.25 19.47
CA ALA A 21 -1.70 -7.23 20.46
C ALA A 21 -0.23 -6.80 20.31
N HIS A 22 0.68 -7.73 19.98
CA HIS A 22 2.08 -7.42 19.74
C HIS A 22 2.25 -6.45 18.54
N ILE A 23 1.53 -6.68 17.46
CA ILE A 23 1.54 -5.80 16.27
C ILE A 23 1.10 -4.39 16.65
N TYR A 24 -0.08 -4.24 17.27
CA TYR A 24 -0.61 -2.95 17.69
C TYR A 24 0.32 -2.20 18.65
N ASN A 25 0.88 -2.90 19.62
CA ASN A 25 1.81 -2.30 20.57
C ASN A 25 3.11 -1.85 19.90
N THR A 26 3.60 -2.61 18.91
CA THR A 26 4.83 -2.27 18.18
C THR A 26 4.61 -1.05 17.29
N ILE A 27 3.50 -1.01 16.55
CA ILE A 27 3.14 0.16 15.71
C ILE A 27 2.87 1.38 16.59
N GLY A 28 2.08 1.23 17.66
CA GLY A 28 1.71 2.33 18.54
C GLY A 28 2.86 2.89 19.38
N ALA A 29 3.91 2.10 19.64
CA ALA A 29 5.10 2.55 20.35
C ALA A 29 6.08 3.32 19.43
N ALA A 30 5.97 3.16 18.12
CA ALA A 30 6.80 3.87 17.17
C ALA A 30 6.27 5.30 17.02
N ASN A 31 7.10 6.29 17.33
CA ASN A 31 6.77 7.70 17.14
C ASN A 31 6.99 8.07 15.65
N LEU A 32 6.06 7.64 14.81
CA LEU A 32 6.10 7.92 13.37
C LEU A 32 5.59 9.33 13.09
N LEU A 33 6.24 10.02 12.17
CA LEU A 33 5.78 11.34 11.73
C LEU A 33 4.40 11.22 11.08
N SER A 34 3.47 12.11 11.47
CA SER A 34 2.20 12.23 10.76
C SER A 34 2.46 12.97 9.44
N VAL A 35 2.26 12.28 8.34
CA VAL A 35 2.35 12.90 7.02
C VAL A 35 1.00 13.58 6.72
N ASN A 36 1.02 14.85 6.30
CA ASN A 36 -0.18 15.55 5.88
C ASN A 36 -0.59 15.07 4.47
N ASN A 37 -1.71 14.36 4.40
CA ASN A 37 -2.14 13.58 3.23
C ASN A 37 -2.85 14.40 2.15
N GLN A 38 -2.87 15.72 2.28
CA GLN A 38 -3.55 16.61 1.34
C GLN A 38 -2.60 17.59 0.65
N GLU A 39 -1.31 17.45 0.87
CA GLU A 39 -0.31 18.31 0.27
C GLU A 39 -0.03 17.94 -1.19
N SER A 40 0.36 18.95 -1.93
CA SER A 40 0.80 18.81 -3.32
C SER A 40 2.28 19.19 -3.40
N TYR A 41 3.05 18.37 -4.10
CA TYR A 41 4.49 18.54 -4.25
C TYR A 41 4.81 18.78 -5.72
N ILE A 42 5.61 19.81 -5.98
CA ILE A 42 6.06 20.12 -7.34
C ILE A 42 7.50 19.65 -7.49
N ILE A 43 7.71 18.66 -8.32
CA ILE A 43 9.01 18.12 -8.66
C ILE A 43 9.36 18.58 -10.08
N ASN A 44 10.44 19.35 -10.21
CA ASN A 44 10.87 19.93 -11.47
C ASN A 44 12.39 19.77 -11.61
N ASN A 45 12.85 19.21 -12.73
CA ASN A 45 14.27 19.07 -13.05
C ASN A 45 14.82 20.19 -13.95
N GLY A 46 14.08 21.30 -14.09
CA GLY A 46 14.51 22.48 -14.84
C GLY A 46 14.23 22.46 -16.35
N MET A 47 13.58 21.43 -16.87
CA MET A 47 13.11 21.41 -18.25
C MET A 47 11.71 22.04 -18.34
N ASP A 48 11.55 22.99 -19.25
CA ASP A 48 10.24 23.63 -19.53
C ASP A 48 9.40 22.68 -20.40
N SER A 49 8.68 21.78 -19.74
CA SER A 49 7.87 20.76 -20.37
C SER A 49 6.49 20.70 -19.72
N SER A 50 5.56 19.96 -20.34
CA SER A 50 4.22 19.75 -19.82
C SER A 50 4.26 19.28 -18.37
N ASN A 51 3.36 19.83 -17.53
CA ASN A 51 3.18 19.40 -16.16
C ASN A 51 2.30 18.15 -16.15
N ILE A 52 2.83 17.04 -15.64
CA ILE A 52 2.11 15.78 -15.42
C ILE A 52 1.53 15.80 -14.01
N ILE A 53 0.25 15.55 -13.87
CA ILE A 53 -0.43 15.42 -12.58
C ILE A 53 -0.41 13.94 -12.17
N TYR A 54 0.30 13.63 -11.11
CA TYR A 54 0.39 12.30 -10.53
C TYR A 54 -0.34 12.24 -9.19
N VAL A 55 -1.32 11.35 -9.05
CA VAL A 55 -2.04 11.07 -7.80
C VAL A 55 -1.55 9.74 -7.22
N ALA A 56 -1.00 9.78 -6.01
CA ALA A 56 -0.73 8.60 -5.21
C ALA A 56 -1.92 8.33 -4.28
N LEU A 57 -2.72 7.32 -4.61
CA LEU A 57 -3.97 6.99 -3.92
C LEU A 57 -3.80 5.76 -3.05
N GLY A 58 -4.19 5.83 -1.76
CA GLY A 58 -4.09 4.67 -0.88
C GLY A 58 -4.13 4.98 0.62
N ASP A 59 -3.43 4.16 1.38
CA ASP A 59 -3.35 4.22 2.83
C ASP A 59 -2.00 4.78 3.35
N SER A 60 -1.58 4.35 4.56
CA SER A 60 -0.32 4.76 5.18
C SER A 60 0.92 4.52 4.31
N LEU A 61 0.89 3.49 3.46
CA LEU A 61 2.00 3.16 2.57
C LEU A 61 2.14 4.20 1.46
N SER A 62 1.03 4.67 0.91
CA SER A 62 0.99 5.76 -0.07
C SER A 62 1.21 7.13 0.58
N ALA A 63 0.87 7.29 1.87
CA ALA A 63 1.17 8.49 2.65
C ALA A 63 2.65 8.60 3.04
N GLY A 64 3.44 7.54 2.88
CA GLY A 64 4.86 7.53 3.22
C GLY A 64 5.14 7.35 4.71
N VAL A 65 4.19 6.78 5.47
CA VAL A 65 4.42 6.47 6.89
C VAL A 65 5.62 5.54 7.04
N GLY A 66 6.50 5.85 7.99
CA GLY A 66 7.77 5.14 8.19
C GLY A 66 8.97 5.79 7.52
N ALA A 67 8.77 6.66 6.53
CA ALA A 67 9.81 7.58 6.05
C ALA A 67 9.97 8.76 7.02
N GLU A 68 11.18 9.36 7.09
CA GLU A 68 11.43 10.52 7.95
C GLU A 68 10.79 11.79 7.40
N LYS A 69 10.62 11.85 6.08
CA LYS A 69 10.02 12.97 5.34
C LYS A 69 9.36 12.44 4.07
N MET A 70 8.46 13.22 3.47
CA MET A 70 7.73 12.83 2.26
C MET A 70 8.66 12.51 1.09
N GLU A 71 9.78 13.21 0.97
CA GLU A 71 10.77 13.01 -0.09
C GLU A 71 11.41 11.62 -0.08
N ASP A 72 11.34 10.91 1.05
CA ASP A 72 11.84 9.55 1.19
C ASP A 72 10.74 8.48 0.97
N SER A 73 9.50 8.89 0.68
CA SER A 73 8.38 7.98 0.38
C SER A 73 8.44 7.47 -1.07
N PHE A 74 7.81 6.30 -1.33
CA PHE A 74 7.81 5.78 -2.71
C PHE A 74 7.08 6.69 -3.70
N PRO A 75 5.96 7.38 -3.36
CA PRO A 75 5.30 8.25 -4.34
C PRO A 75 6.20 9.42 -4.77
N TYR A 76 6.89 10.03 -3.82
CA TYR A 76 7.79 11.13 -4.12
C TYR A 76 9.01 10.67 -4.94
N LEU A 77 9.67 9.60 -4.53
CA LEU A 77 10.80 9.02 -5.24
C LEU A 77 10.41 8.55 -6.67
N LEU A 78 9.19 8.03 -6.84
CA LEU A 78 8.66 7.68 -8.15
C LEU A 78 8.43 8.94 -9.00
N ALA A 79 7.85 10.00 -8.42
CA ALA A 79 7.67 11.28 -9.08
C ALA A 79 9.02 11.90 -9.52
N GLU A 80 10.07 11.83 -8.70
CA GLU A 80 11.42 12.27 -9.08
C GLU A 80 11.96 11.50 -10.30
N LYS A 81 11.74 10.19 -10.34
CA LYS A 81 12.16 9.37 -11.49
C LYS A 81 11.41 9.74 -12.77
N MET A 82 10.09 9.96 -12.66
CA MET A 82 9.26 10.39 -13.79
C MET A 82 9.58 11.83 -14.21
N ALA A 83 9.93 12.73 -13.29
CA ALA A 83 10.29 14.12 -13.57
C ALA A 83 11.54 14.28 -14.42
N ARG A 84 12.32 13.21 -14.67
CA ARG A 84 13.44 13.26 -15.62
C ARG A 84 13.00 13.65 -17.03
N ALA A 85 11.74 13.43 -17.37
CA ALA A 85 11.13 13.82 -18.66
C ALA A 85 10.37 15.15 -18.60
N GLY A 86 10.25 15.81 -17.42
CA GLY A 86 9.48 17.03 -17.27
C GLY A 86 9.14 17.40 -15.85
N LYS A 87 8.10 18.23 -15.68
CA LYS A 87 7.56 18.64 -14.39
C LYS A 87 6.47 17.67 -13.94
N ILE A 88 6.52 17.24 -12.67
CA ILE A 88 5.48 16.44 -12.02
C ILE A 88 4.84 17.25 -10.89
N THR A 89 3.51 17.26 -10.82
CA THR A 89 2.78 17.68 -9.62
C THR A 89 2.22 16.42 -8.97
N LEU A 90 2.80 16.05 -7.83
CA LEU A 90 2.35 14.91 -7.03
C LEU A 90 1.28 15.37 -6.05
N HIS A 91 0.10 14.75 -6.11
CA HIS A 91 -0.94 14.83 -5.08
C HIS A 91 -0.95 13.53 -4.28
N ALA A 92 -0.54 13.57 -3.02
CA ALA A 92 -0.68 12.45 -2.10
C ALA A 92 -2.15 12.41 -1.60
N ARG A 93 -2.95 11.48 -2.11
CA ARG A 93 -4.34 11.23 -1.68
C ARG A 93 -4.36 9.93 -0.90
N ALA A 94 -3.87 9.99 0.33
CA ALA A 94 -3.65 8.82 1.16
C ALA A 94 -3.90 9.13 2.63
N ILE A 95 -4.60 8.23 3.34
CA ILE A 95 -4.92 8.36 4.77
C ILE A 95 -4.38 7.13 5.50
N PRO A 96 -3.52 7.28 6.53
CA PRO A 96 -3.10 6.15 7.35
C PRO A 96 -4.28 5.44 8.00
N GLY A 97 -4.31 4.10 7.90
CA GLY A 97 -5.41 3.29 8.42
C GLY A 97 -6.61 3.14 7.47
N GLU A 98 -6.54 3.72 6.27
CA GLU A 98 -7.65 3.71 5.31
C GLU A 98 -8.02 2.29 4.89
N LEU A 99 -9.33 2.00 4.87
CA LEU A 99 -9.91 0.79 4.28
C LEU A 99 -10.31 1.04 2.82
N THR A 100 -10.36 -0.02 2.02
CA THR A 100 -10.80 0.09 0.62
C THR A 100 -12.19 0.68 0.49
N SER A 101 -13.11 0.35 1.41
CA SER A 101 -14.47 0.92 1.44
C SER A 101 -14.50 2.42 1.70
N ASN A 102 -13.65 2.92 2.61
CA ASN A 102 -13.60 4.33 2.96
C ASN A 102 -12.88 5.14 1.88
N LEU A 103 -11.80 4.60 1.29
CA LEU A 103 -11.10 5.20 0.17
C LEU A 103 -12.06 5.55 -0.98
N LEU A 104 -13.07 4.70 -1.22
CA LEU A 104 -14.09 4.92 -2.23
C LEU A 104 -14.92 6.21 -1.98
N SER A 105 -15.24 6.51 -0.73
CA SER A 105 -16.00 7.70 -0.34
C SER A 105 -15.15 8.94 -0.14
N ASP A 106 -13.97 8.78 0.43
CA ASP A 106 -13.19 9.88 0.99
C ASP A 106 -12.12 10.41 0.03
N LEU A 107 -11.44 9.51 -0.69
CA LEU A 107 -10.28 9.86 -1.49
C LEU A 107 -10.49 9.75 -3.00
N VAL A 108 -11.30 8.79 -3.48
CA VAL A 108 -11.58 8.65 -4.92
C VAL A 108 -12.17 9.93 -5.52
N PRO A 109 -13.15 10.63 -4.88
CA PRO A 109 -13.67 11.90 -5.39
C PRO A 109 -12.59 12.98 -5.49
N LEU A 110 -11.65 13.02 -4.54
CA LEU A 110 -10.54 13.97 -4.56
C LEU A 110 -9.55 13.65 -5.69
N ALA A 111 -9.20 12.38 -5.86
CA ALA A 111 -8.34 11.92 -6.94
C ALA A 111 -8.92 12.27 -8.32
N ILE A 112 -10.22 12.08 -8.52
CA ILE A 112 -10.92 12.45 -9.75
C ILE A 112 -10.88 13.96 -9.98
N LYS A 113 -11.13 14.75 -8.92
CA LYS A 113 -11.11 16.22 -8.97
C LYS A 113 -9.74 16.77 -9.34
N ASP A 114 -8.67 16.11 -8.99
CA ASP A 114 -7.30 16.51 -9.32
C ASP A 114 -7.01 16.39 -10.83
N ASN A 115 -7.89 15.76 -11.60
CA ASN A 115 -7.75 15.52 -13.04
C ASN A 115 -6.38 14.94 -13.42
N PRO A 116 -6.04 13.75 -12.89
CA PRO A 116 -4.71 13.19 -13.00
C PRO A 116 -4.39 12.66 -14.40
N ASP A 117 -3.11 12.74 -14.77
CA ASP A 117 -2.54 12.00 -15.90
C ASP A 117 -2.13 10.58 -15.49
N ILE A 118 -1.71 10.43 -14.22
CA ILE A 118 -1.24 9.16 -13.66
C ILE A 118 -1.84 8.96 -12.27
N ILE A 119 -2.30 7.73 -12.00
CA ILE A 119 -2.70 7.28 -10.66
C ILE A 119 -1.90 6.03 -10.31
N THR A 120 -1.29 5.99 -9.12
CA THR A 120 -0.93 4.73 -8.45
C THR A 120 -1.95 4.43 -7.37
N LEU A 121 -2.49 3.20 -7.35
CA LEU A 121 -3.42 2.71 -6.33
C LEU A 121 -2.75 1.60 -5.53
N LEU A 122 -2.48 1.85 -4.25
CA LEU A 122 -1.98 0.87 -3.29
C LEU A 122 -2.82 0.93 -2.02
N ILE A 123 -3.69 -0.06 -1.85
CA ILE A 123 -4.67 -0.15 -0.75
C ILE A 123 -4.97 -1.61 -0.42
N GLY A 124 -5.41 -1.90 0.81
CA GLY A 124 -5.91 -3.21 1.22
C GLY A 124 -5.17 -3.85 2.38
N VAL A 125 -4.07 -3.28 2.84
CA VAL A 125 -3.34 -3.83 4.00
C VAL A 125 -4.16 -3.69 5.30
N ASN A 126 -4.91 -2.61 5.45
CA ASN A 126 -5.79 -2.42 6.61
C ASN A 126 -7.02 -3.33 6.54
N ASP A 127 -7.53 -3.60 5.35
CA ASP A 127 -8.59 -4.60 5.15
C ASP A 127 -8.16 -6.00 5.63
N LEU A 128 -6.89 -6.37 5.45
CA LEU A 128 -6.32 -7.60 6.01
C LEU A 128 -6.28 -7.56 7.54
N HIS A 129 -5.85 -6.43 8.13
CA HIS A 129 -5.77 -6.27 9.58
C HIS A 129 -7.14 -6.28 10.25
N ASP A 130 -8.14 -5.71 9.62
CA ASP A 130 -9.50 -5.63 10.11
C ASP A 130 -10.33 -6.87 9.75
N PHE A 131 -9.66 -7.92 9.22
CA PHE A 131 -10.29 -9.19 8.84
C PHE A 131 -11.47 -9.03 7.89
N ILE A 132 -11.41 -8.02 7.00
CA ILE A 132 -12.41 -7.84 5.96
C ILE A 132 -12.41 -9.07 5.05
N SER A 133 -13.60 -9.57 4.73
CA SER A 133 -13.71 -10.75 3.88
C SER A 133 -13.23 -10.46 2.45
N ALA A 134 -12.64 -11.46 1.78
CA ALA A 134 -12.23 -11.36 0.38
C ALA A 134 -13.39 -10.94 -0.54
N ARG A 135 -14.62 -11.34 -0.20
CA ARG A 135 -15.83 -10.95 -0.93
C ARG A 135 -16.13 -9.44 -0.79
N SER A 136 -16.05 -8.90 0.42
CA SER A 136 -16.28 -7.46 0.68
C SER A 136 -15.17 -6.64 0.04
N PHE A 137 -13.90 -7.01 0.27
CA PHE A 137 -12.74 -6.37 -0.34
C PHE A 137 -12.87 -6.30 -1.87
N ARG A 138 -13.21 -7.43 -2.52
CA ARG A 138 -13.45 -7.50 -3.97
C ARG A 138 -14.52 -6.50 -4.41
N ALA A 139 -15.65 -6.46 -3.71
CA ALA A 139 -16.77 -5.60 -4.08
C ALA A 139 -16.43 -4.11 -3.98
N ASP A 140 -15.65 -3.72 -2.98
CA ASP A 140 -15.25 -2.32 -2.78
C ASP A 140 -14.10 -1.94 -3.73
N TYR A 141 -13.13 -2.81 -3.93
CA TYR A 141 -12.05 -2.59 -4.89
C TYR A 141 -12.55 -2.50 -6.35
N ASP A 142 -13.56 -3.32 -6.71
CA ASP A 142 -14.25 -3.29 -8.01
C ASP A 142 -14.86 -1.90 -8.27
N LYS A 143 -15.59 -1.34 -7.28
CA LYS A 143 -16.17 0.00 -7.37
C LYS A 143 -15.10 1.11 -7.45
N VAL A 144 -13.98 0.97 -6.74
CA VAL A 144 -12.87 1.92 -6.84
C VAL A 144 -12.34 1.97 -8.27
N LEU A 145 -12.04 0.82 -8.86
CA LEU A 145 -11.55 0.75 -10.25
C LEU A 145 -12.60 1.21 -11.25
N GLU A 146 -13.87 0.82 -11.07
CA GLU A 146 -14.97 1.28 -11.92
C GLU A 146 -15.00 2.81 -11.98
N ARG A 147 -15.00 3.49 -10.84
CA ARG A 147 -15.05 4.94 -10.78
C ARG A 147 -13.81 5.59 -11.38
N LEU A 148 -12.61 5.12 -11.01
CA LEU A 148 -11.38 5.70 -11.52
C LEU A 148 -11.27 5.57 -13.04
N THR A 149 -11.69 4.43 -13.62
CA THR A 149 -11.63 4.20 -15.08
C THR A 149 -12.74 4.92 -15.86
N GLN A 150 -13.91 5.15 -15.25
CA GLN A 150 -15.01 5.85 -15.89
C GLN A 150 -14.94 7.37 -15.76
N GLU A 151 -14.38 7.86 -14.65
CA GLU A 151 -14.40 9.28 -14.30
C GLU A 151 -13.06 9.99 -14.53
N THR A 152 -11.99 9.26 -14.97
CA THR A 152 -10.70 9.86 -15.32
C THR A 152 -10.18 9.33 -16.66
N ALA A 153 -9.28 10.09 -17.28
CA ALA A 153 -8.48 9.65 -18.43
C ALA A 153 -7.06 9.21 -18.00
N ALA A 154 -6.82 9.05 -16.71
CA ALA A 154 -5.52 8.75 -16.15
C ALA A 154 -5.01 7.37 -16.56
N LYS A 155 -3.70 7.27 -16.72
CA LYS A 155 -3.02 5.98 -16.72
C LYS A 155 -2.97 5.45 -15.29
N ILE A 156 -3.67 4.34 -15.03
CA ILE A 156 -3.81 3.77 -13.70
C ILE A 156 -2.86 2.59 -13.53
N TYR A 157 -2.03 2.67 -12.50
CA TYR A 157 -1.15 1.59 -12.04
C TYR A 157 -1.67 1.05 -10.71
N VAL A 158 -2.17 -0.17 -10.75
CA VAL A 158 -2.61 -0.90 -9.57
C VAL A 158 -1.43 -1.67 -9.00
N ILE A 159 -1.04 -1.34 -7.79
CA ILE A 159 0.07 -2.00 -7.08
C ILE A 159 -0.54 -3.01 -6.10
N ASN A 160 -0.10 -4.26 -6.15
CA ASN A 160 -0.58 -5.27 -5.21
C ASN A 160 -0.02 -5.02 -3.80
N ILE A 161 -0.68 -5.58 -2.78
CA ILE A 161 -0.24 -5.49 -1.39
C ILE A 161 1.14 -6.15 -1.28
N PRO A 162 2.19 -5.40 -0.88
CA PRO A 162 3.55 -5.93 -0.76
C PRO A 162 3.68 -6.90 0.42
N PHE A 163 4.82 -7.56 0.52
CA PHE A 163 5.16 -8.29 1.74
C PHE A 163 5.42 -7.28 2.87
N ILE A 164 4.65 -7.38 3.95
CA ILE A 164 4.64 -6.42 5.05
C ILE A 164 4.90 -7.12 6.38
N GLY A 165 5.58 -6.41 7.27
CA GLY A 165 5.89 -6.84 8.62
C GLY A 165 7.14 -7.72 8.70
N ALA A 166 8.11 -7.27 9.49
CA ALA A 166 9.30 -8.04 9.78
C ALA A 166 8.94 -9.33 10.54
N ASP A 167 9.75 -10.38 10.39
CA ASP A 167 9.56 -11.67 11.09
C ASP A 167 9.45 -11.52 12.62
N LYS A 168 10.11 -10.49 13.19
CA LYS A 168 10.04 -10.18 14.62
C LYS A 168 8.69 -9.61 15.06
N MET A 169 7.96 -8.98 14.12
CA MET A 169 6.66 -8.38 14.39
C MET A 169 5.52 -9.35 14.10
N MET A 170 5.59 -10.03 12.97
CA MET A 170 4.54 -10.93 12.48
C MET A 170 4.76 -12.34 13.02
N LEU A 171 4.30 -12.60 14.26
CA LEU A 171 4.49 -13.89 14.92
C LEU A 171 3.51 -14.97 14.42
N PRO A 172 3.95 -16.25 14.28
CA PRO A 172 3.03 -17.35 14.01
C PRO A 172 1.98 -17.52 15.15
N PRO A 173 0.74 -17.95 14.86
CA PRO A 173 0.21 -18.35 13.53
C PRO A 173 -0.29 -17.18 12.68
N TYR A 174 -0.30 -15.96 13.22
CA TYR A 174 -0.83 -14.76 12.55
C TYR A 174 -0.10 -14.48 11.22
N GLN A 175 1.24 -14.59 11.21
CA GLN A 175 2.04 -14.38 9.99
C GLN A 175 1.56 -15.27 8.83
N VAL A 176 1.30 -16.56 9.11
CA VAL A 176 0.87 -17.52 8.09
C VAL A 176 -0.52 -17.15 7.55
N ALA A 177 -1.45 -16.83 8.48
CA ALA A 177 -2.81 -16.44 8.11
C ALA A 177 -2.81 -15.15 7.28
N PHE A 178 -2.03 -14.16 7.71
CA PHE A 178 -1.89 -12.88 7.03
C PHE A 178 -1.29 -13.05 5.62
N ASP A 179 -0.22 -13.85 5.47
CA ASP A 179 0.39 -14.10 4.16
C ASP A 179 -0.58 -14.82 3.19
N LEU A 180 -1.33 -15.80 3.68
CA LEU A 180 -2.35 -16.48 2.86
C LEU A 180 -3.43 -15.52 2.39
N GLN A 181 -3.95 -14.68 3.28
CA GLN A 181 -4.97 -13.70 2.94
C GLN A 181 -4.43 -12.60 2.00
N THR A 182 -3.17 -12.17 2.20
CA THR A 182 -2.48 -11.24 1.28
C THR A 182 -2.44 -11.79 -0.14
N ARG A 183 -2.11 -13.07 -0.31
CA ARG A 183 -2.09 -13.73 -1.63
C ARG A 183 -3.48 -13.81 -2.26
N GLU A 184 -4.51 -14.09 -1.45
CA GLU A 184 -5.89 -14.08 -1.91
C GLU A 184 -6.30 -12.69 -2.41
N PHE A 185 -6.04 -11.63 -1.63
CA PHE A 185 -6.33 -10.26 -2.02
C PHE A 185 -5.54 -9.85 -3.27
N ASN A 186 -4.27 -10.19 -3.35
CA ASN A 186 -3.44 -9.91 -4.52
C ASN A 186 -3.94 -10.63 -5.79
N SER A 187 -4.52 -11.82 -5.65
CA SER A 187 -5.19 -12.50 -6.77
C SER A 187 -6.44 -11.73 -7.25
N ILE A 188 -7.22 -11.19 -6.30
CA ILE A 188 -8.39 -10.34 -6.59
C ILE A 188 -7.95 -9.05 -7.30
N ILE A 189 -6.94 -8.37 -6.77
CA ILE A 189 -6.39 -7.14 -7.36
C ILE A 189 -5.95 -7.40 -8.81
N LYS A 190 -5.20 -8.48 -9.04
CA LYS A 190 -4.72 -8.84 -10.38
C LYS A 190 -5.85 -9.14 -11.35
N GLU A 191 -6.88 -9.87 -10.91
CA GLU A 191 -8.05 -10.18 -11.72
C GLU A 191 -8.82 -8.91 -12.10
N LEU A 192 -9.05 -8.02 -11.11
CA LEU A 192 -9.75 -6.76 -11.34
C LEU A 192 -8.95 -5.81 -12.23
N ALA A 193 -7.63 -5.72 -12.05
CA ALA A 193 -6.77 -4.93 -12.94
C ALA A 193 -6.91 -5.40 -14.40
N ALA A 194 -6.90 -6.70 -14.65
CA ALA A 194 -7.11 -7.26 -15.98
C ALA A 194 -8.52 -6.96 -16.53
N ARG A 195 -9.56 -7.03 -15.68
CA ARG A 195 -10.96 -6.73 -16.04
C ARG A 195 -11.14 -5.29 -16.51
N TYR A 196 -10.49 -4.34 -15.82
CA TYR A 196 -10.56 -2.92 -16.15
C TYR A 196 -9.48 -2.45 -17.14
N SER A 197 -8.64 -3.36 -17.62
CA SER A 197 -7.53 -3.07 -18.54
C SER A 197 -6.58 -1.99 -18.01
N VAL A 198 -6.32 -2.02 -16.70
CA VAL A 198 -5.35 -1.15 -16.02
C VAL A 198 -4.04 -1.90 -15.77
N ASP A 199 -2.93 -1.17 -15.63
CA ASP A 199 -1.62 -1.78 -15.45
C ASP A 199 -1.46 -2.35 -14.03
N TYR A 200 -1.09 -3.63 -13.92
CA TYR A 200 -0.83 -4.32 -12.66
C TYR A 200 0.66 -4.37 -12.37
N ILE A 201 1.05 -3.94 -11.16
CA ILE A 201 2.42 -3.99 -10.67
C ILE A 201 2.51 -4.99 -9.51
N ASP A 202 3.35 -6.01 -9.69
CA ASP A 202 3.65 -6.98 -8.64
C ASP A 202 4.77 -6.46 -7.74
N LEU A 203 4.40 -5.89 -6.61
CA LEU A 203 5.31 -5.48 -5.56
C LEU A 203 5.51 -6.58 -4.50
N TYR A 204 4.55 -7.53 -4.38
CA TYR A 204 4.62 -8.60 -3.40
C TYR A 204 5.80 -9.55 -3.64
N THR A 205 5.89 -10.11 -4.84
CA THR A 205 6.89 -11.15 -5.15
C THR A 205 8.33 -10.71 -4.87
N PRO A 206 8.81 -9.54 -5.36
CA PRO A 206 10.16 -9.09 -5.06
C PRO A 206 10.35 -8.72 -3.59
N THR A 207 9.32 -8.17 -2.92
CA THR A 207 9.44 -7.76 -1.50
C THR A 207 9.52 -8.95 -0.55
N VAL A 208 8.90 -10.10 -0.84
CA VAL A 208 9.08 -11.33 -0.03
C VAL A 208 10.55 -11.68 0.16
N SER A 209 11.33 -11.65 -0.93
CA SER A 209 12.74 -12.04 -0.87
C SER A 209 13.63 -10.99 -0.21
N LEU A 210 13.30 -9.72 -0.39
CA LEU A 210 14.11 -8.58 0.07
C LEU A 210 13.82 -8.20 1.51
N PHE A 211 12.54 -8.19 1.91
CA PHE A 211 12.09 -7.67 3.20
C PHE A 211 12.00 -8.72 4.29
N LYS A 212 11.73 -9.98 3.95
CA LYS A 212 11.59 -11.05 4.94
C LYS A 212 12.83 -11.24 5.79
N LYS A 213 14.02 -11.07 5.22
CA LYS A 213 15.31 -11.34 5.89
C LYS A 213 16.00 -10.11 6.45
N SER A 214 15.62 -8.91 6.03
CA SER A 214 16.31 -7.67 6.40
C SER A 214 15.39 -6.74 7.17
N GLY A 215 15.69 -6.54 8.46
CA GLY A 215 15.02 -5.53 9.29
C GLY A 215 15.31 -4.09 8.85
N ASP A 216 16.35 -3.86 8.05
CA ASP A 216 16.81 -2.52 7.65
C ASP A 216 15.86 -1.83 6.65
N HIS A 217 14.97 -2.62 6.03
CA HIS A 217 13.98 -2.09 5.08
C HIS A 217 12.69 -1.62 5.75
N TYR A 218 12.54 -1.88 7.06
CA TYR A 218 11.41 -1.42 7.85
C TYR A 218 11.79 -0.23 8.73
N SER A 219 10.81 0.62 9.01
CA SER A 219 10.92 1.68 10.00
C SER A 219 10.94 1.10 11.43
N ALA A 220 11.00 1.98 12.44
CA ALA A 220 11.06 1.58 13.84
C ALA A 220 9.87 0.73 14.31
N ASP A 221 8.73 0.79 13.61
CA ASP A 221 7.54 0.00 13.90
C ASP A 221 7.57 -1.42 13.33
N LEU A 222 8.60 -1.76 12.57
CA LEU A 222 8.80 -3.06 11.92
C LEU A 222 7.67 -3.46 10.95
N PHE A 223 6.83 -2.50 10.58
CA PHE A 223 5.68 -2.69 9.70
C PHE A 223 5.79 -1.84 8.43
N HIS A 224 5.87 -0.52 8.59
CA HIS A 224 6.03 0.38 7.47
C HIS A 224 7.46 0.36 6.93
N PRO A 225 7.66 0.56 5.62
CA PRO A 225 9.00 0.67 5.05
C PRO A 225 9.78 1.85 5.65
N SER A 226 11.08 1.68 5.82
CA SER A 226 12.01 2.79 6.01
C SER A 226 12.23 3.54 4.70
N ALA A 227 12.97 4.65 4.74
CA ALA A 227 13.44 5.36 3.53
C ALA A 227 14.13 4.41 2.53
N ALA A 228 14.96 3.48 3.04
CA ALA A 228 15.62 2.47 2.20
C ALA A 228 14.60 1.48 1.59
N GLY A 229 13.58 1.07 2.35
CA GLY A 229 12.51 0.22 1.87
C GLY A 229 11.67 0.89 0.79
N TYR A 230 11.27 2.14 0.99
CA TYR A 230 10.53 2.91 0.00
C TYR A 230 11.32 3.17 -1.29
N LYS A 231 12.64 3.36 -1.17
CA LYS A 231 13.50 3.48 -2.35
C LYS A 231 13.46 2.21 -3.20
N ILE A 232 13.54 1.03 -2.58
CA ILE A 232 13.41 -0.25 -3.28
C ILE A 232 12.04 -0.35 -3.97
N TRP A 233 10.96 0.04 -3.31
CA TRP A 233 9.62 0.03 -3.90
C TRP A 233 9.53 0.96 -5.11
N ALA A 234 10.01 2.20 -4.96
CA ALA A 234 10.03 3.16 -6.07
C ALA A 234 10.82 2.65 -7.29
N ASP A 235 11.94 1.96 -7.06
CA ASP A 235 12.73 1.35 -8.14
C ASP A 235 11.93 0.25 -8.85
N ILE A 236 11.33 -0.70 -8.11
CA ILE A 236 10.50 -1.79 -8.66
C ILE A 236 9.30 -1.24 -9.45
N ILE A 237 8.59 -0.26 -8.86
CA ILE A 237 7.42 0.35 -9.50
C ILE A 237 7.83 1.06 -10.78
N TYR A 238 8.86 1.90 -10.74
CA TYR A 238 9.35 2.61 -11.91
C TYR A 238 9.78 1.68 -13.04
N ASP A 239 10.55 0.63 -12.72
CA ASP A 239 10.97 -0.35 -13.71
C ASP A 239 9.79 -1.10 -14.35
N SER A 240 8.69 -1.24 -13.61
CA SER A 240 7.45 -1.86 -14.08
C SER A 240 6.62 -0.94 -14.97
N THR A 241 6.70 0.39 -14.79
CA THR A 241 5.98 1.37 -15.63
C THR A 241 6.60 1.59 -17.00
N ASN A 242 7.84 1.12 -17.22
CA ASN A 242 8.60 1.30 -18.46
C ASN A 242 8.67 0.02 -19.32
N LYS A 243 7.90 -0.99 -18.99
CA LYS A 243 7.79 -2.23 -19.78
C LYS A 243 6.62 -2.15 -20.75
#